data_681188688806b42c2aba1c216881ed08
#
_entry.id   681188688806b42c2aba1c216881ed08
#
_cell.length_a   1.000
_cell.length_b   1.000
_cell.length_c   1.000
_cell.angle_alpha   90.00
_cell.angle_beta   90.00
_cell.angle_gamma   90.00
#
_symmetry.space_group_name_H-M   'P 1'
#
loop_
_entity.id
_entity.type
_entity.pdbx_description
1 polymer ?
#
loop_
_entity_poly.entity_id
_entity_poly.type
_entity_poly.pdbx_seq_one_letter_code
_entity_poly.pdbx_strand_id
1 'polypeptide(L)'
;MMVTFERINQYLKINKISKKEFAKRLIALEPKLKNTGEIPSENTIYAYLNGRIGIKIELIPYIAEVLGVPEQLFFDDSIRTRKIYLKHIINTISSEEKEYLKSNLCNDSDKKQELNRDKFHTIQDLLIYAPEIFLKELEGTLKNYKDLTMKFSKK
;
A
#
# COMPACT_ATOMS: atom_id res chain seq x y z
N MET A 1 -21.02 6.78 -9.88
CA MET A 1 -20.30 6.77 -8.59
C MET A 1 -20.70 5.50 -7.86
N MET A 2 -19.75 4.69 -7.46
CA MET A 2 -20.00 3.40 -6.82
C MET A 2 -20.47 3.62 -5.38
N VAL A 3 -21.53 2.92 -4.95
CA VAL A 3 -22.08 3.08 -3.59
C VAL A 3 -21.27 2.23 -2.60
N THR A 4 -21.24 2.62 -1.32
CA THR A 4 -20.42 1.98 -0.27
C THR A 4 -20.57 0.45 -0.19
N PHE A 5 -21.79 -0.09 -0.29
CA PHE A 5 -22.01 -1.54 -0.24
C PHE A 5 -21.43 -2.27 -1.47
N GLU A 6 -21.43 -1.63 -2.64
CA GLU A 6 -20.84 -2.20 -3.86
C GLU A 6 -19.32 -2.29 -3.72
N ARG A 7 -18.68 -1.27 -3.14
CA ARG A 7 -17.24 -1.28 -2.86
C ARG A 7 -16.87 -2.38 -1.87
N ILE A 8 -17.63 -2.52 -0.79
CA ILE A 8 -17.42 -3.62 0.17
C ILE A 8 -17.51 -4.97 -0.53
N ASN A 9 -18.53 -5.18 -1.38
CA ASN A 9 -18.66 -6.41 -2.16
C ASN A 9 -17.51 -6.62 -3.14
N GLN A 10 -16.93 -5.54 -3.69
CA GLN A 10 -15.74 -5.63 -4.52
C GLN A 10 -14.52 -6.11 -3.72
N TYR A 11 -14.29 -5.56 -2.53
CA TYR A 11 -13.21 -6.01 -1.65
C TYR A 11 -13.40 -7.45 -1.16
N LEU A 12 -14.64 -7.87 -0.90
CA LEU A 12 -14.94 -9.29 -0.62
C LEU A 12 -14.48 -10.20 -1.76
N LYS A 13 -14.73 -9.81 -3.01
CA LYS A 13 -14.30 -10.58 -4.20
C LYS A 13 -12.78 -10.58 -4.33
N ILE A 14 -12.12 -9.43 -4.17
CA ILE A 14 -10.65 -9.29 -4.24
C ILE A 14 -9.98 -10.20 -3.22
N ASN A 15 -10.47 -10.16 -1.97
CA ASN A 15 -9.93 -10.96 -0.86
C ASN A 15 -10.41 -12.41 -0.84
N LYS A 16 -11.27 -12.81 -1.81
CA LYS A 16 -11.87 -14.15 -1.90
C LYS A 16 -12.64 -14.56 -0.63
N ILE A 17 -13.24 -13.59 0.06
CA ILE A 17 -14.03 -13.81 1.28
C ILE A 17 -15.49 -13.96 0.90
N SER A 18 -16.15 -15.05 1.33
CA SER A 18 -17.59 -15.22 1.12
C SER A 18 -18.40 -14.30 2.04
N LYS A 19 -19.62 -13.92 1.62
CA LYS A 19 -20.52 -13.11 2.46
C LYS A 19 -20.79 -13.75 3.84
N LYS A 20 -20.85 -15.08 3.89
CA LYS A 20 -21.05 -15.85 5.11
C LYS A 20 -19.84 -15.73 6.04
N GLU A 21 -18.66 -15.92 5.49
CA GLU A 21 -17.40 -15.78 6.23
C GLU A 21 -17.20 -14.35 6.75
N PHE A 22 -17.49 -13.36 5.91
CA PHE A 22 -17.46 -11.96 6.30
C PHE A 22 -18.40 -11.65 7.47
N ALA A 23 -19.66 -12.15 7.40
CA ALA A 23 -20.64 -11.92 8.47
C ALA A 23 -20.16 -12.55 9.79
N LYS A 24 -19.59 -13.77 9.76
CA LYS A 24 -19.01 -14.41 10.94
C LYS A 24 -17.86 -13.61 11.55
N ARG A 25 -16.91 -13.15 10.71
CA ARG A 25 -15.77 -12.34 11.18
C ARG A 25 -16.23 -11.00 11.75
N LEU A 26 -17.20 -10.36 11.11
CA LEU A 26 -17.74 -9.09 11.59
C LEU A 26 -18.43 -9.25 12.95
N ILE A 27 -19.25 -10.28 13.13
CA ILE A 27 -19.93 -10.57 14.40
C ILE A 27 -18.91 -10.91 15.50
N ALA A 28 -17.81 -11.59 15.16
CA ALA A 28 -16.75 -11.93 16.11
C ALA A 28 -16.02 -10.72 16.69
N LEU A 29 -16.06 -9.57 16.02
CA LEU A 29 -15.54 -8.30 16.52
C LEU A 29 -16.52 -7.57 17.47
N GLU A 30 -17.70 -8.13 17.71
CA GLU A 30 -18.74 -7.62 18.60
C GLU A 30 -19.09 -6.14 18.37
N PRO A 31 -19.34 -5.69 17.12
CA PRO A 31 -19.65 -4.31 16.82
C PRO A 31 -21.03 -3.94 17.40
N LYS A 32 -21.05 -3.02 18.34
CA LYS A 32 -22.31 -2.56 18.97
C LYS A 32 -22.90 -1.40 18.19
N LEU A 33 -24.17 -1.52 17.80
CA LEU A 33 -24.92 -0.43 17.15
C LEU A 33 -25.24 0.65 18.18
N LYS A 34 -25.00 1.92 17.86
CA LYS A 34 -25.24 3.04 18.78
C LYS A 34 -26.69 3.15 19.23
N ASN A 35 -27.65 2.81 18.36
CA ASN A 35 -29.09 2.99 18.65
C ASN A 35 -29.65 1.86 19.52
N THR A 36 -29.19 0.64 19.37
CA THR A 36 -29.76 -0.53 20.06
C THR A 36 -28.80 -1.15 21.09
N GLY A 37 -27.51 -0.83 20.99
CA GLY A 37 -26.46 -1.48 21.79
C GLY A 37 -26.20 -2.94 21.39
N GLU A 38 -26.91 -3.45 20.39
CA GLU A 38 -26.87 -4.84 19.97
C GLU A 38 -25.88 -5.06 18.83
N ILE A 39 -25.36 -6.29 18.72
CA ILE A 39 -24.54 -6.75 17.60
C ILE A 39 -25.49 -7.03 16.43
N PRO A 40 -25.19 -6.57 15.19
CA PRO A 40 -26.03 -6.85 14.04
C PRO A 40 -26.11 -8.35 13.76
N SER A 41 -27.31 -8.85 13.52
CA SER A 41 -27.53 -10.24 13.13
C SER A 41 -26.95 -10.53 11.74
N GLU A 42 -26.68 -11.80 11.44
CA GLU A 42 -26.20 -12.25 10.10
C GLU A 42 -27.15 -11.75 8.98
N ASN A 43 -28.46 -11.84 9.19
CA ASN A 43 -29.46 -11.35 8.24
C ASN A 43 -29.37 -9.84 8.01
N THR A 44 -29.10 -9.07 9.07
CA THR A 44 -28.90 -7.62 8.97
C THR A 44 -27.64 -7.30 8.16
N ILE A 45 -26.55 -8.05 8.37
CA ILE A 45 -25.31 -7.89 7.60
C ILE A 45 -25.54 -8.21 6.11
N TYR A 46 -26.31 -9.26 5.79
CA TYR A 46 -26.70 -9.53 4.41
C TYR A 46 -27.55 -8.43 3.80
N ALA A 47 -28.44 -7.82 4.57
CA ALA A 47 -29.24 -6.69 4.10
C ALA A 47 -28.36 -5.48 3.77
N TYR A 48 -27.31 -5.20 4.56
CA TYR A 48 -26.28 -4.19 4.24
C TYR A 48 -25.52 -4.53 2.95
N LEU A 49 -25.03 -5.76 2.82
CA LEU A 49 -24.25 -6.20 1.64
C LEU A 49 -25.08 -6.25 0.36
N ASN A 50 -26.38 -6.38 0.46
CA ASN A 50 -27.29 -6.35 -0.69
C ASN A 50 -27.87 -4.97 -0.98
N GLY A 51 -27.48 -3.94 -0.20
CA GLY A 51 -27.98 -2.58 -0.36
C GLY A 51 -29.45 -2.37 0.01
N ARG A 52 -30.07 -3.33 0.70
CA ARG A 52 -31.47 -3.22 1.15
C ARG A 52 -31.65 -2.19 2.24
N ILE A 53 -30.64 -2.05 3.10
CA ILE A 53 -30.59 -1.04 4.16
C ILE A 53 -29.20 -0.38 4.14
N GLY A 54 -29.16 0.91 4.54
CA GLY A 54 -27.92 1.67 4.62
C GLY A 54 -26.98 1.14 5.70
N ILE A 55 -25.71 1.00 5.37
CA ILE A 55 -24.69 0.60 6.34
C ILE A 55 -24.55 1.69 7.41
N LYS A 56 -24.59 1.29 8.67
CA LYS A 56 -24.40 2.20 9.79
C LYS A 56 -22.94 2.63 9.88
N ILE A 57 -22.71 3.94 10.09
CA ILE A 57 -21.36 4.53 10.09
C ILE A 57 -20.46 3.90 11.17
N GLU A 58 -21.03 3.55 12.30
CA GLU A 58 -20.32 2.89 13.40
C GLU A 58 -19.79 1.49 13.07
N LEU A 59 -20.29 0.87 11.99
CA LEU A 59 -19.81 -0.44 11.51
C LEU A 59 -18.62 -0.31 10.54
N ILE A 60 -18.37 0.87 9.99
CA ILE A 60 -17.33 1.09 8.99
C ILE A 60 -15.94 0.67 9.49
N PRO A 61 -15.49 1.04 10.71
CA PRO A 61 -14.19 0.61 11.23
C PRO A 61 -14.05 -0.92 11.30
N TYR A 62 -15.07 -1.61 11.81
CA TYR A 62 -15.06 -3.07 11.92
C TYR A 62 -15.06 -3.75 10.54
N ILE A 63 -15.79 -3.19 9.57
CA ILE A 63 -15.79 -3.68 8.19
C ILE A 63 -14.40 -3.50 7.56
N ALA A 64 -13.75 -2.36 7.81
CA ALA A 64 -12.40 -2.06 7.35
C ALA A 64 -11.39 -3.05 7.93
N GLU A 65 -11.47 -3.36 9.22
CA GLU A 65 -10.64 -4.33 9.91
C GLU A 65 -10.80 -5.73 9.32
N VAL A 66 -12.03 -6.22 9.15
CA VAL A 66 -12.31 -7.55 8.56
C VAL A 66 -11.76 -7.68 7.14
N LEU A 67 -11.80 -6.60 6.37
CA LEU A 67 -11.34 -6.57 4.98
C LEU A 67 -9.85 -6.22 4.83
N GLY A 68 -9.20 -5.74 5.90
CA GLY A 68 -7.81 -5.30 5.87
C GLY A 68 -7.59 -4.08 4.97
N VAL A 69 -8.55 -3.14 4.92
CA VAL A 69 -8.50 -1.95 4.07
C VAL A 69 -8.81 -0.69 4.87
N PRO A 70 -8.22 0.47 4.54
CA PRO A 70 -8.58 1.74 5.15
C PRO A 70 -10.06 2.11 4.91
N GLU A 71 -10.72 2.64 5.92
CA GLU A 71 -12.14 3.04 5.87
C GLU A 71 -12.46 4.00 4.73
N GLN A 72 -11.55 4.92 4.43
CA GLN A 72 -11.69 5.94 3.39
C GLN A 72 -11.96 5.35 2.01
N LEU A 73 -11.44 4.14 1.74
CA LEU A 73 -11.63 3.47 0.46
C LEU A 73 -13.07 3.02 0.21
N PHE A 74 -13.90 2.95 1.25
CA PHE A 74 -15.33 2.67 1.09
C PHE A 74 -16.12 3.87 0.56
N PHE A 75 -15.58 5.08 0.74
CA PHE A 75 -16.24 6.32 0.28
C PHE A 75 -15.67 6.79 -1.05
N ASP A 76 -14.36 6.75 -1.22
CA ASP A 76 -13.70 7.14 -2.46
C ASP A 76 -12.37 6.37 -2.63
N ASP A 77 -12.27 5.58 -3.70
CA ASP A 77 -11.08 4.82 -4.09
C ASP A 77 -10.36 5.42 -5.30
N SER A 78 -10.73 6.66 -5.69
CA SER A 78 -10.09 7.35 -6.79
C SER A 78 -8.58 7.51 -6.58
N ILE A 79 -7.83 7.57 -7.68
CA ILE A 79 -6.38 7.80 -7.64
C ILE A 79 -6.05 9.10 -6.90
N ARG A 80 -6.92 10.12 -6.99
CA ARG A 80 -6.76 11.39 -6.30
C ARG A 80 -6.82 11.21 -4.78
N THR A 81 -7.85 10.55 -4.28
CA THR A 81 -8.03 10.30 -2.85
C THR A 81 -6.93 9.42 -2.29
N ARG A 82 -6.53 8.36 -3.01
CA ARG A 82 -5.38 7.52 -2.63
C ARG A 82 -4.09 8.31 -2.52
N LYS A 83 -3.82 9.23 -3.45
CA LYS A 83 -2.63 10.11 -3.38
C LYS A 83 -2.67 11.04 -2.17
N ILE A 84 -3.83 11.62 -1.85
CA ILE A 84 -4.00 12.50 -0.68
C ILE A 84 -3.74 11.70 0.60
N TYR A 85 -4.31 10.49 0.70
CA TYR A 85 -4.12 9.60 1.84
C TYR A 85 -2.66 9.18 2.03
N LEU A 86 -2.00 8.74 0.95
CA LEU A 86 -0.58 8.41 0.97
C LEU A 86 0.29 9.59 1.38
N LYS A 87 -0.01 10.79 0.86
CA LYS A 87 0.71 12.01 1.25
C LYS A 87 0.54 12.32 2.73
N HIS A 88 -0.66 12.14 3.28
CA HIS A 88 -0.91 12.31 4.70
C HIS A 88 -0.08 11.31 5.54
N ILE A 89 -0.12 10.01 5.19
CA ILE A 89 0.67 8.99 5.87
C ILE A 89 2.16 9.33 5.83
N ILE A 90 2.72 9.64 4.65
CA ILE A 90 4.15 9.96 4.51
C ILE A 90 4.57 11.13 5.40
N ASN A 91 3.69 12.12 5.59
CA ASN A 91 3.98 13.29 6.42
C ASN A 91 3.84 13.03 7.94
N THR A 92 3.07 12.03 8.34
CA THR A 92 2.76 11.73 9.75
C THR A 92 3.42 10.44 10.26
N ILE A 93 4.06 9.69 9.38
CA ILE A 93 4.65 8.38 9.67
C ILE A 93 5.75 8.47 10.73
N SER A 94 5.68 7.60 11.73
CA SER A 94 6.71 7.43 12.76
C SER A 94 7.97 6.74 12.21
N SER A 95 9.05 6.75 13.00
CA SER A 95 10.29 6.04 12.66
C SER A 95 10.07 4.53 12.56
N GLU A 96 9.28 3.94 13.45
CA GLU A 96 8.95 2.51 13.47
C GLU A 96 8.13 2.10 12.24
N GLU A 97 7.12 2.90 11.88
CA GLU A 97 6.33 2.65 10.68
C GLU A 97 7.15 2.79 9.40
N LYS A 98 8.15 3.69 9.36
CA LYS A 98 9.10 3.78 8.24
C LYS A 98 9.92 2.51 8.09
N GLU A 99 10.40 1.93 9.17
CA GLU A 99 11.12 0.66 9.14
C GLU A 99 10.22 -0.49 8.69
N TYR A 100 8.98 -0.54 9.19
CA TYR A 100 7.98 -1.52 8.75
C TYR A 100 7.71 -1.41 7.25
N LEU A 101 7.55 -0.19 6.71
CA LEU A 101 7.37 0.02 5.27
C LEU A 101 8.59 -0.42 4.47
N LYS A 102 9.80 -0.10 4.92
CA LYS A 102 11.03 -0.54 4.26
C LYS A 102 11.12 -2.06 4.21
N SER A 103 10.84 -2.76 5.30
CA SER A 103 10.91 -4.22 5.38
C SER A 103 9.89 -4.92 4.45
N ASN A 104 8.72 -4.30 4.23
CA ASN A 104 7.66 -4.88 3.40
C ASN A 104 7.69 -4.44 1.93
N LEU A 105 8.32 -3.30 1.61
CA LEU A 105 8.44 -2.80 0.24
C LEU A 105 9.72 -3.29 -0.45
N CYS A 106 10.76 -3.63 0.32
CA CYS A 106 11.98 -4.23 -0.21
C CYS A 106 11.74 -5.71 -0.51
N ASN A 107 11.20 -6.02 -1.67
CA ASN A 107 11.13 -7.37 -2.21
C ASN A 107 12.54 -7.87 -2.59
N ASP A 108 12.74 -9.20 -2.68
CA ASP A 108 14.03 -9.86 -2.94
C ASP A 108 14.81 -9.41 -4.19
N SER A 109 14.17 -8.70 -5.12
CA SER A 109 14.84 -8.02 -6.24
C SER A 109 15.72 -6.85 -5.80
N ASP A 110 15.40 -6.20 -4.66
CA ASP A 110 16.16 -5.07 -4.14
C ASP A 110 17.41 -5.49 -3.37
N LYS A 111 17.48 -6.72 -2.84
CA LYS A 111 18.69 -7.24 -2.17
C LYS A 111 19.90 -7.30 -3.12
N LYS A 112 19.70 -7.62 -4.41
CA LYS A 112 20.77 -7.54 -5.42
C LYS A 112 21.11 -6.08 -5.79
N GLN A 113 20.16 -5.16 -5.71
CA GLN A 113 20.41 -3.75 -5.94
C GLN A 113 21.01 -3.06 -4.71
N GLU A 114 20.67 -3.46 -3.48
CA GLU A 114 21.32 -2.98 -2.27
C GLU A 114 22.79 -3.34 -2.22
N LEU A 115 23.16 -4.58 -2.56
CA LEU A 115 24.57 -4.98 -2.62
C LEU A 115 25.39 -4.17 -3.65
N ASN A 116 24.74 -3.72 -4.73
CA ASN A 116 25.34 -2.81 -5.70
C ASN A 116 25.30 -1.36 -5.23
N ARG A 117 24.27 -0.93 -4.48
CA ARG A 117 24.18 0.41 -3.87
C ARG A 117 25.24 0.62 -2.80
N ASP A 118 25.49 -0.34 -1.93
CA ASP A 118 26.54 -0.27 -0.91
C ASP A 118 27.93 -0.13 -1.54
N LYS A 119 28.19 -0.90 -2.62
CA LYS A 119 29.44 -0.74 -3.40
C LYS A 119 29.52 0.62 -4.08
N PHE A 120 28.38 1.15 -4.56
CA PHE A 120 28.31 2.46 -5.20
C PHE A 120 28.55 3.59 -4.18
N HIS A 121 27.98 3.51 -3.00
CA HIS A 121 28.24 4.49 -1.92
C HIS A 121 29.69 4.47 -1.48
N THR A 122 30.28 3.29 -1.28
CA THR A 122 31.69 3.17 -0.94
C THR A 122 32.60 3.78 -2.01
N ILE A 123 32.28 3.59 -3.29
CA ILE A 123 33.02 4.20 -4.40
C ILE A 123 32.82 5.72 -4.41
N GLN A 124 31.61 6.21 -4.21
CA GLN A 124 31.31 7.65 -4.13
C GLN A 124 32.09 8.34 -3.02
N ASP A 125 32.13 7.73 -1.85
CA ASP A 125 32.90 8.27 -0.71
C ASP A 125 34.41 8.33 -0.99
N LEU A 126 34.92 7.36 -1.73
CA LEU A 126 36.34 7.33 -2.12
C LEU A 126 36.67 8.31 -3.26
N LEU A 127 35.71 8.63 -4.12
CA LEU A 127 35.90 9.58 -5.23
C LEU A 127 36.20 10.99 -4.77
N ILE A 128 35.82 11.38 -3.52
CA ILE A 128 36.13 12.70 -2.93
C ILE A 128 37.64 12.88 -2.80
N TYR A 129 38.41 11.79 -2.63
CA TYR A 129 39.86 11.82 -2.47
C TYR A 129 40.61 11.62 -3.80
N ALA A 130 39.89 11.42 -4.91
CA ALA A 130 40.49 11.12 -6.21
C ALA A 130 41.06 12.39 -6.88
N PRO A 131 42.24 12.33 -7.51
CA PRO A 131 42.78 13.44 -8.29
C PRO A 131 41.85 13.85 -9.44
N GLU A 132 41.82 15.12 -9.79
CA GLU A 132 40.96 15.66 -10.86
C GLU A 132 41.19 14.98 -12.23
N ILE A 133 42.41 14.63 -12.52
CA ILE A 133 42.81 13.89 -13.75
C ILE A 133 42.12 12.53 -13.83
N PHE A 134 42.13 11.77 -12.71
CA PHE A 134 41.47 10.49 -12.61
C PHE A 134 39.95 10.60 -12.76
N LEU A 135 39.32 11.64 -12.16
CA LEU A 135 37.90 11.88 -12.28
C LEU A 135 37.46 12.15 -13.72
N LYS A 136 38.27 12.89 -14.49
CA LYS A 136 38.03 13.15 -15.92
C LYS A 136 38.12 11.89 -16.77
N GLU A 137 39.11 11.04 -16.55
CA GLU A 137 39.26 9.75 -17.23
C GLU A 137 38.10 8.79 -16.91
N LEU A 138 37.70 8.73 -15.63
CA LEU A 138 36.59 7.91 -15.16
C LEU A 138 35.28 8.37 -15.81
N GLU A 139 35.01 9.67 -15.85
CA GLU A 139 33.85 10.24 -16.51
C GLU A 139 33.78 9.86 -18.01
N GLY A 140 34.89 9.99 -18.72
CA GLY A 140 34.99 9.59 -20.12
C GLY A 140 34.71 8.11 -20.34
N THR A 141 35.25 7.25 -19.48
CA THR A 141 35.03 5.82 -19.52
C THR A 141 33.58 5.45 -19.28
N LEU A 142 32.95 6.04 -18.24
CA LEU A 142 31.55 5.79 -17.93
C LEU A 142 30.59 6.29 -19.02
N LYS A 143 30.89 7.42 -19.67
CA LYS A 143 30.11 7.89 -20.84
C LYS A 143 30.18 6.88 -22.00
N ASN A 144 31.34 6.35 -22.30
CA ASN A 144 31.50 5.34 -23.34
C ASN A 144 30.73 4.03 -23.03
N TYR A 145 30.74 3.58 -21.78
CA TYR A 145 29.95 2.41 -21.36
C TYR A 145 28.44 2.67 -21.44
N LYS A 146 27.98 3.85 -21.06
CA LYS A 146 26.59 4.25 -21.20
C LYS A 146 26.13 4.20 -22.66
N ASP A 147 26.94 4.75 -23.59
CA ASP A 147 26.61 4.77 -25.01
C ASP A 147 26.59 3.37 -25.63
N LEU A 148 27.50 2.49 -25.20
CA LEU A 148 27.49 1.09 -25.59
C LEU A 148 26.25 0.37 -25.10
N THR A 149 25.89 0.55 -23.81
CA THR A 149 24.70 -0.10 -23.22
C THR A 149 23.42 0.36 -23.92
N MET A 150 23.32 1.65 -24.25
CA MET A 150 22.16 2.17 -24.98
C MET A 150 22.06 1.65 -26.43
N LYS A 151 23.17 1.35 -27.08
CA LYS A 151 23.18 0.75 -28.42
C LYS A 151 22.71 -0.73 -28.40
N PHE A 152 23.01 -1.46 -27.34
CA PHE A 152 22.58 -2.86 -27.19
C PHE A 152 21.15 -3.02 -26.66
N SER A 153 20.59 -2.04 -25.95
CA SER A 153 19.22 -2.06 -25.45
C SER A 153 18.14 -1.74 -26.50
N LYS A 154 18.54 -1.36 -27.72
CA LYS A 154 17.65 -1.02 -28.84
C LYS A 154 17.49 -2.17 -29.86
N LYS A 155 17.91 -3.38 -29.54
CA LYS A 155 17.64 -4.60 -30.28
C LYS A 155 16.72 -5.50 -29.50
#